data_1795532997cf72687d6448dd07ba2fbf
#
_entry.id   1795532997cf72687d6448dd07ba2fbf
#
_cell.length_a   1.000
_cell.length_b   1.000
_cell.length_c   1.000
_cell.angle_alpha   90.00
_cell.angle_beta   90.00
_cell.angle_gamma   90.00
#
_symmetry.space_group_name_H-M   'P 1'
#
loop_
_entity.id
_entity.type
_entity.pdbx_description
1 polymer ?
#
loop_
_entity_poly.entity_id
_entity_poly.type
_entity_poly.pdbx_seq_one_letter_code
_entity_poly.pdbx_strand_id
1 'polypeptide(L)'
;MVKTNEPGYVYILTNPSFREDWVKIGKSARPVDIRSKELDNTAVLLPFEIYATIQTVKYNDVEKHVHKTIDRLTDLRIRQNREFFNVPPQIALDIFNDIAKMIDDAVVTVYVDNKPVCHNEKDSLPVVQKRTVKRGRFKFSMVGIKIGECVTFIPTDTEIGRA
;
A
#
# COMPACT_ATOMS: atom_id res chain seq x y z
N MET A 1 15.86 -10.87 -30.97
CA MET A 1 14.95 -11.19 -29.85
C MET A 1 13.77 -10.24 -29.89
N VAL A 2 12.63 -10.78 -30.19
CA VAL A 2 11.38 -10.01 -30.08
C VAL A 2 11.16 -9.75 -28.60
N LYS A 3 11.27 -8.49 -28.16
CA LYS A 3 10.78 -8.11 -26.85
C LYS A 3 9.28 -8.28 -26.87
N THR A 4 8.78 -9.36 -26.33
CA THR A 4 7.36 -9.53 -26.08
C THR A 4 6.97 -8.43 -25.12
N ASN A 5 6.14 -7.52 -25.60
CA ASN A 5 5.66 -6.38 -24.82
C ASN A 5 4.50 -6.83 -23.90
N GLU A 6 4.64 -8.01 -23.33
CA GLU A 6 3.64 -8.56 -22.40
C GLU A 6 3.82 -7.92 -21.04
N PRO A 7 2.73 -7.48 -20.41
CA PRO A 7 2.79 -6.92 -19.09
C PRO A 7 3.19 -8.00 -18.07
N GLY A 8 4.07 -7.64 -17.17
CA GLY A 8 4.42 -8.44 -16.02
C GLY A 8 4.00 -7.76 -14.73
N TYR A 9 4.43 -8.30 -13.62
CA TYR A 9 4.02 -7.88 -12.30
C TYR A 9 5.23 -7.60 -11.41
N VAL A 10 5.16 -6.54 -10.63
CA VAL A 10 5.97 -6.36 -9.43
C VAL A 10 5.05 -6.56 -8.24
N TYR A 11 5.48 -7.31 -7.26
CA TYR A 11 4.63 -7.70 -6.14
C TYR A 11 5.25 -7.41 -4.79
N ILE A 12 4.38 -7.13 -3.83
CA ILE A 12 4.69 -7.12 -2.40
C ILE A 12 4.01 -8.34 -1.79
N LEU A 13 4.81 -9.22 -1.21
CA LEU A 13 4.32 -10.37 -0.45
C LEU A 13 4.65 -10.19 1.03
N THR A 14 3.71 -10.57 1.85
CA THR A 14 3.87 -10.70 3.30
C THR A 14 3.82 -12.17 3.70
N ASN A 15 4.26 -12.48 4.90
CA ASN A 15 4.16 -13.84 5.43
C ASN A 15 3.87 -13.78 6.93
N PRO A 16 2.79 -14.44 7.38
CA PRO A 16 2.42 -14.43 8.80
C PRO A 16 3.48 -15.01 9.75
N SER A 17 4.42 -15.82 9.23
CA SER A 17 5.55 -16.33 10.01
C SER A 17 6.73 -15.37 10.10
N PHE A 18 6.69 -14.25 9.39
CA PHE A 18 7.70 -13.23 9.47
C PHE A 18 7.24 -12.09 10.38
N ARG A 19 8.13 -11.16 10.63
CA ARG A 19 7.78 -9.93 11.33
C ARG A 19 6.84 -9.09 10.48
N GLU A 20 5.94 -8.36 11.12
CA GLU A 20 4.94 -7.50 10.46
C GLU A 20 5.55 -6.42 9.57
N ASP A 21 6.78 -6.02 9.87
CA ASP A 21 7.56 -5.03 9.13
C ASP A 21 8.46 -5.63 8.06
N TRP A 22 8.28 -6.91 7.72
CA TRP A 22 9.06 -7.58 6.68
C TRP A 22 8.21 -7.86 5.46
N VAL A 23 8.69 -7.44 4.32
CA VAL A 23 8.06 -7.70 3.03
C VAL A 23 9.04 -8.32 2.05
N LYS A 24 8.50 -9.11 1.12
CA LYS A 24 9.23 -9.58 -0.05
C LYS A 24 8.74 -8.80 -1.25
N ILE A 25 9.67 -8.14 -1.95
CA ILE A 25 9.38 -7.41 -3.18
C ILE A 25 10.14 -8.05 -4.33
N GLY A 26 9.40 -8.50 -5.32
CA GLY A 26 9.97 -9.15 -6.48
C GLY A 26 9.12 -8.92 -7.72
N LYS A 27 9.49 -9.58 -8.81
CA LYS A 27 8.79 -9.49 -10.09
C LYS A 27 8.44 -10.86 -10.66
N SER A 28 7.47 -10.88 -11.53
CA SER A 28 7.04 -12.07 -12.28
C SER A 28 6.49 -11.67 -13.64
N ALA A 29 6.81 -12.44 -14.66
CA ALA A 29 6.14 -12.35 -15.96
C ALA A 29 4.79 -13.09 -15.95
N ARG A 30 4.49 -13.84 -14.90
CA ARG A 30 3.25 -14.61 -14.72
C ARG A 30 2.40 -14.02 -13.61
N PRO A 31 1.09 -14.30 -13.58
CA PRO A 31 0.21 -13.87 -12.50
C PRO A 31 0.77 -14.19 -11.11
N VAL A 32 0.59 -13.26 -10.18
CA VAL A 32 1.25 -13.32 -8.86
C VAL A 32 0.67 -14.40 -7.96
N ASP A 33 -0.60 -14.78 -8.17
CA ASP A 33 -1.23 -15.89 -7.47
C ASP A 33 -0.54 -17.24 -7.75
N ILE A 34 -0.05 -17.43 -8.97
CA ILE A 34 0.75 -18.60 -9.34
C ILE A 34 2.13 -18.49 -8.71
N ARG A 35 2.74 -17.31 -8.81
CA ARG A 35 4.10 -17.07 -8.29
C ARG A 35 4.19 -17.19 -6.77
N SER A 36 3.18 -16.73 -6.04
CA SER A 36 3.16 -16.85 -4.58
C SER A 36 3.13 -18.30 -4.13
N LYS A 37 2.38 -19.15 -4.82
CA LYS A 37 2.32 -20.60 -4.56
C LYS A 37 3.65 -21.31 -4.88
N GLU A 38 4.36 -20.89 -5.91
CA GLU A 38 5.68 -21.44 -6.25
C GLU A 38 6.74 -21.11 -5.20
N LEU A 39 6.57 -19.99 -4.48
CA LEU A 39 7.47 -19.59 -3.39
C LEU A 39 7.14 -20.31 -2.09
N ASP A 40 5.98 -20.94 -2.01
CA ASP A 40 5.55 -21.71 -0.88
C ASP A 40 6.27 -23.07 -0.91
N ASN A 41 7.32 -23.16 -0.17
CA ASN A 41 8.15 -24.36 -0.06
C ASN A 41 8.37 -24.74 1.40
N THR A 42 8.93 -25.91 1.63
CA THR A 42 9.15 -26.48 2.97
C THR A 42 10.05 -25.63 3.89
N ALA A 43 10.71 -24.60 3.36
CA ALA A 43 11.52 -23.68 4.15
C ALA A 43 10.70 -22.54 4.77
N VAL A 44 9.43 -22.42 4.41
CA VAL A 44 8.54 -21.37 4.90
C VAL A 44 7.40 -22.03 5.67
N LEU A 45 7.18 -21.62 6.91
CA LEU A 45 6.19 -22.23 7.81
C LEU A 45 4.75 -21.97 7.37
N LEU A 46 4.49 -20.81 6.81
CA LEU A 46 3.16 -20.39 6.36
C LEU A 46 3.25 -19.85 4.93
N PRO A 47 2.16 -19.95 4.16
CA PRO A 47 2.15 -19.47 2.79
C PRO A 47 2.34 -17.95 2.71
N PHE A 48 2.87 -17.49 1.59
CA PHE A 48 2.94 -16.07 1.31
C PHE A 48 1.56 -15.50 0.98
N GLU A 49 1.30 -14.32 1.50
CA GLU A 49 0.11 -13.54 1.20
C GLU A 49 0.47 -12.39 0.25
N ILE A 50 -0.36 -12.20 -0.77
CA ILE A 50 -0.19 -11.09 -1.70
C ILE A 50 -0.75 -9.84 -1.03
N TYR A 51 0.09 -8.82 -0.86
CA TYR A 51 -0.33 -7.54 -0.31
C TYR A 51 -0.72 -6.55 -1.41
N ALA A 52 0.14 -6.37 -2.40
CA ALA A 52 -0.13 -5.50 -3.54
C ALA A 52 0.68 -5.92 -4.77
N THR A 53 0.21 -5.51 -5.94
CA THR A 53 0.92 -5.71 -7.21
C THR A 53 0.87 -4.47 -8.08
N ILE A 54 1.91 -4.27 -8.91
CA ILE A 54 1.89 -3.36 -10.05
C ILE A 54 1.97 -4.19 -11.31
N GLN A 55 1.01 -4.00 -12.20
CA GLN A 55 1.03 -4.59 -13.54
C GLN A 55 1.51 -3.54 -14.55
N THR A 56 2.55 -3.84 -15.29
CA THR A 56 3.09 -2.95 -16.32
C THR A 56 4.00 -3.71 -17.28
N VAL A 57 4.13 -3.25 -18.51
CA VAL A 57 5.13 -3.80 -19.45
C VAL A 57 6.56 -3.49 -19.00
N LYS A 58 6.75 -2.45 -18.18
CA LYS A 58 8.05 -2.01 -17.64
C LYS A 58 8.39 -2.63 -16.29
N TYR A 59 7.79 -3.75 -15.94
CA TYR A 59 7.93 -4.37 -14.62
C TYR A 59 9.39 -4.61 -14.17
N ASN A 60 10.31 -4.84 -15.10
CA ASN A 60 11.73 -4.97 -14.80
C ASN A 60 12.36 -3.68 -14.27
N ASP A 61 12.00 -2.56 -14.86
CA ASP A 61 12.51 -1.25 -14.46
C ASP A 61 11.83 -0.78 -13.18
N VAL A 62 10.55 -1.05 -13.03
CA VAL A 62 9.78 -0.77 -11.82
C VAL A 62 10.38 -1.50 -10.62
N GLU A 63 10.65 -2.78 -10.73
CA GLU A 63 11.27 -3.54 -9.64
C GLU A 63 12.60 -2.93 -9.22
N LYS A 64 13.46 -2.61 -10.19
CA LYS A 64 14.75 -1.96 -9.90
C LYS A 64 14.58 -0.61 -9.22
N HIS A 65 13.58 0.17 -9.65
CA HIS A 65 13.29 1.47 -9.04
C HIS A 65 12.79 1.33 -7.61
N VAL A 66 11.90 0.40 -7.34
CA VAL A 66 11.42 0.11 -5.99
C VAL A 66 12.57 -0.27 -5.07
N HIS A 67 13.40 -1.23 -5.49
CA HIS A 67 14.56 -1.66 -4.72
C HIS A 67 15.52 -0.49 -4.44
N LYS A 68 15.81 0.30 -5.47
CA LYS A 68 16.70 1.45 -5.35
C LYS A 68 16.15 2.56 -4.45
N THR A 69 14.85 2.77 -4.48
CA THR A 69 14.17 3.74 -3.62
C THR A 69 14.27 3.31 -2.15
N ILE A 70 14.01 2.05 -1.86
CA ILE A 70 14.12 1.51 -0.50
C ILE A 70 15.57 1.54 -0.03
N ASP A 71 16.53 1.15 -0.85
CA ASP A 71 17.95 1.17 -0.52
C ASP A 71 18.47 2.60 -0.24
N ARG A 72 17.87 3.62 -0.87
CA ARG A 72 18.24 5.02 -0.64
C ARG A 72 17.62 5.63 0.62
N LEU A 73 16.43 5.18 0.96
CA LEU A 73 15.71 5.72 2.12
C LEU A 73 16.30 5.21 3.44
N THR A 74 16.83 3.99 3.42
CA THR A 74 17.32 3.35 4.65
C THR A 74 18.11 2.10 4.31
N ASP A 75 19.00 1.67 5.20
CA ASP A 75 19.65 0.36 5.16
C ASP A 75 18.65 -0.77 5.52
N LEU A 76 17.45 -0.72 4.96
CA LEU A 76 16.34 -1.60 5.30
C LEU A 76 16.36 -2.93 4.57
N ARG A 77 17.35 -3.17 3.74
CA ARG A 77 17.49 -4.45 3.08
C ARG A 77 18.07 -5.48 4.03
N ILE A 78 17.36 -6.55 4.29
CA ILE A 78 17.78 -7.59 5.22
C ILE A 78 19.03 -8.33 4.71
N ARG A 79 19.17 -8.49 3.40
CA ARG A 79 20.36 -9.01 2.73
C ARG A 79 20.48 -8.43 1.33
N GLN A 80 21.68 -7.99 0.94
CA GLN A 80 21.93 -7.33 -0.34
C GLN A 80 21.51 -8.15 -1.58
N ASN A 81 21.52 -9.48 -1.49
CA ASN A 81 21.20 -10.36 -2.62
C ASN A 81 19.81 -10.99 -2.52
N ARG A 82 18.93 -10.50 -1.65
CA ARG A 82 17.60 -11.05 -1.47
C ARG A 82 16.55 -9.96 -1.58
N GLU A 83 15.38 -10.35 -2.07
CA GLU A 83 14.21 -9.50 -2.27
C GLU A 83 13.41 -9.25 -0.97
N PHE A 84 14.07 -9.37 0.19
CA PHE A 84 13.45 -9.15 1.50
C PHE A 84 13.89 -7.82 2.10
N PHE A 85 12.92 -7.05 2.56
CA PHE A 85 13.10 -5.71 3.09
C PHE A 85 12.43 -5.59 4.45
N ASN A 86 13.08 -4.85 5.35
CA ASN A 86 12.51 -4.47 6.63
C ASN A 86 11.75 -3.15 6.47
N VAL A 87 10.62 -3.22 5.81
CA VAL A 87 9.76 -2.08 5.51
C VAL A 87 8.32 -2.50 5.78
N PRO A 88 7.53 -1.70 6.51
CA PRO A 88 6.12 -1.97 6.67
C PRO A 88 5.41 -2.06 5.32
N PRO A 89 4.48 -3.01 5.14
CA PRO A 89 3.78 -3.19 3.86
C PRO A 89 3.11 -1.93 3.33
N GLN A 90 2.60 -1.09 4.22
CA GLN A 90 1.96 0.17 3.86
C GLN A 90 2.94 1.15 3.19
N ILE A 91 4.16 1.28 3.73
CA ILE A 91 5.19 2.14 3.15
C ILE A 91 5.63 1.59 1.78
N ALA A 92 5.75 0.28 1.65
CA ALA A 92 6.04 -0.34 0.36
C ALA A 92 4.91 -0.07 -0.67
N LEU A 93 3.66 -0.09 -0.24
CA LEU A 93 2.52 0.27 -1.08
C LEU A 93 2.54 1.74 -1.50
N ASP A 94 2.90 2.65 -0.59
CA ASP A 94 3.03 4.08 -0.90
C ASP A 94 4.10 4.31 -1.98
N ILE A 95 5.24 3.61 -1.88
CA ILE A 95 6.28 3.62 -2.92
C ILE A 95 5.73 3.10 -4.25
N PHE A 96 4.93 2.03 -4.23
CA PHE A 96 4.30 1.50 -5.44
C PHE A 96 3.37 2.52 -6.08
N ASN A 97 2.54 3.19 -5.30
CA ASN A 97 1.64 4.23 -5.79
C ASN A 97 2.40 5.40 -6.39
N ASP A 98 3.49 5.83 -5.76
CA ASP A 98 4.30 6.95 -6.27
C ASP A 98 4.98 6.60 -7.59
N ILE A 99 5.51 5.40 -7.72
CA ILE A 99 6.12 4.93 -8.97
C ILE A 99 5.05 4.75 -10.06
N ALA A 100 3.88 4.21 -9.70
CA ALA A 100 2.79 4.02 -10.65
C ALA A 100 2.29 5.34 -11.26
N LYS A 101 2.29 6.42 -10.48
CA LYS A 101 1.94 7.76 -10.98
C LYS A 101 2.86 8.27 -12.09
N MET A 102 4.09 7.76 -12.15
CA MET A 102 5.08 8.15 -13.15
C MET A 102 5.03 7.27 -14.41
N ILE A 103 4.21 6.24 -14.42
CA ILE A 103 4.17 5.23 -15.49
C ILE A 103 2.76 5.15 -16.05
N ASP A 104 2.62 5.40 -17.35
CA ASP A 104 1.31 5.52 -18.00
C ASP A 104 0.48 4.22 -18.00
N ASP A 105 1.15 3.07 -18.04
CA ASP A 105 0.50 1.76 -18.12
C ASP A 105 0.48 0.98 -16.81
N ALA A 106 0.90 1.60 -15.72
CA ALA A 106 0.98 0.92 -14.44
C ALA A 106 -0.37 0.85 -13.74
N VAL A 107 -0.78 -0.36 -13.35
CA VAL A 107 -2.00 -0.60 -12.57
C VAL A 107 -1.62 -1.21 -11.23
N VAL A 108 -1.94 -0.50 -10.16
CA VAL A 108 -1.74 -0.97 -8.79
C VAL A 108 -2.99 -1.70 -8.31
N THR A 109 -2.82 -2.91 -7.82
CA THR A 109 -3.90 -3.69 -7.22
C THR A 109 -3.52 -4.06 -5.80
N VAL A 110 -4.39 -3.77 -4.86
CA VAL A 110 -4.25 -4.16 -3.45
C VAL A 110 -5.03 -5.44 -3.22
N TYR A 111 -4.51 -6.30 -2.37
CA TYR A 111 -5.12 -7.58 -2.05
C TYR A 111 -5.46 -7.66 -0.56
N VAL A 112 -6.56 -8.31 -0.26
CA VAL A 112 -6.96 -8.71 1.10
C VAL A 112 -7.32 -10.18 1.04
N ASP A 113 -6.73 -10.99 1.90
CA ASP A 113 -6.90 -12.45 1.90
C ASP A 113 -6.63 -13.08 0.52
N ASN A 114 -5.58 -12.62 -0.14
CA ASN A 114 -5.19 -13.03 -1.50
C ASN A 114 -6.25 -12.75 -2.58
N LYS A 115 -7.22 -11.89 -2.30
CA LYS A 115 -8.23 -11.46 -3.27
C LYS A 115 -8.01 -9.98 -3.64
N PRO A 116 -8.05 -9.64 -4.93
CA PRO A 116 -7.89 -8.26 -5.35
C PRO A 116 -9.05 -7.41 -4.84
N VAL A 117 -8.72 -6.30 -4.23
CA VAL A 117 -9.71 -5.29 -3.84
C VAL A 117 -9.82 -4.30 -4.99
N CYS A 118 -10.96 -4.32 -5.66
CA CYS A 118 -11.26 -3.31 -6.66
C CYS A 118 -11.57 -1.99 -5.95
N HIS A 119 -10.61 -1.10 -5.92
CA HIS A 119 -10.92 0.29 -5.62
C HIS A 119 -11.60 0.87 -6.87
N ASN A 120 -12.92 1.00 -6.80
CA ASN A 120 -13.60 1.88 -7.73
C ASN A 120 -13.04 3.28 -7.48
N GLU A 121 -12.46 3.90 -8.50
CA GLU A 121 -11.86 5.25 -8.44
C GLU A 121 -12.83 6.35 -7.95
N LYS A 122 -14.07 6.00 -7.65
CA LYS A 122 -15.09 6.92 -7.11
C LYS A 122 -15.06 7.08 -5.60
N ASP A 123 -14.31 6.25 -4.88
CA ASP A 123 -14.12 6.41 -3.43
C ASP A 123 -12.77 7.08 -3.11
N SER A 124 -12.34 7.95 -4.00
CA SER A 124 -11.21 8.79 -3.78
C SER A 124 -11.53 9.81 -2.69
N LEU A 125 -10.86 9.65 -1.60
CA LEU A 125 -10.78 10.55 -0.47
C LEU A 125 -12.04 10.58 0.41
N PRO A 126 -11.87 10.38 1.70
CA PRO A 126 -12.94 10.75 2.63
C PRO A 126 -13.20 12.23 2.43
N VAL A 127 -14.39 12.53 1.94
CA VAL A 127 -14.85 13.90 1.86
C VAL A 127 -14.83 14.44 3.28
N VAL A 128 -13.87 15.28 3.55
CA VAL A 128 -13.86 16.05 4.77
C VAL A 128 -15.05 17.00 4.70
N GLN A 129 -16.19 16.53 5.14
CA GLN A 129 -17.34 17.38 5.27
C GLN A 129 -17.08 18.35 6.41
N LYS A 130 -16.67 19.54 6.05
CA LYS A 130 -16.63 20.64 7.00
C LYS A 130 -18.08 20.99 7.37
N ARG A 131 -18.59 20.41 8.43
CA ARG A 131 -19.83 20.84 9.00
C ARG A 131 -19.57 22.05 9.88
N THR A 132 -20.02 23.19 9.42
CA THR A 132 -19.99 24.40 10.21
C THR A 132 -21.24 24.44 11.06
N VAL A 133 -21.11 24.23 12.32
CA VAL A 133 -22.20 24.36 13.26
C VAL A 133 -22.17 25.77 13.84
N LYS A 134 -23.16 26.54 13.50
CA LYS A 134 -23.32 27.84 14.13
C LYS A 134 -24.06 27.64 15.45
N ARG A 135 -23.42 27.93 16.52
CA ARG A 135 -24.08 27.94 17.82
C ARG A 135 -23.70 29.21 18.57
N GLY A 136 -24.66 30.09 18.68
CA GLY A 136 -24.42 31.36 19.34
C GLY A 136 -23.39 32.23 18.65
N ARG A 137 -22.54 32.83 19.42
CA ARG A 137 -21.49 33.72 18.92
C ARG A 137 -20.27 32.99 18.38
N PHE A 138 -20.25 31.67 18.50
CA PHE A 138 -19.05 30.91 18.17
C PHE A 138 -19.23 30.08 16.90
N LYS A 139 -18.23 30.13 16.07
CA LYS A 139 -18.15 29.25 14.90
C LYS A 139 -17.20 28.13 15.22
N PHE A 140 -17.72 26.92 15.28
CA PHE A 140 -16.86 25.75 15.40
C PHE A 140 -16.69 25.12 14.03
N SER A 141 -15.49 24.92 13.61
CA SER A 141 -15.23 24.03 12.50
C SER A 141 -14.83 22.68 13.05
N MET A 142 -15.67 21.71 12.90
CA MET A 142 -15.33 20.36 13.25
C MET A 142 -14.77 19.67 12.03
N VAL A 143 -13.54 19.25 12.12
CA VAL A 143 -12.94 18.34 11.15
C VAL A 143 -13.17 16.95 11.70
N GLY A 144 -14.20 16.31 11.19
CA GLY A 144 -14.44 14.91 11.53
C GLY A 144 -13.58 14.02 10.62
N ILE A 145 -12.61 13.36 11.19
CA ILE A 145 -11.90 12.29 10.52
C ILE A 145 -12.65 11.00 10.82
N LYS A 146 -13.28 10.46 9.81
CA LYS A 146 -13.94 9.17 9.95
C LYS A 146 -12.91 8.09 9.80
N ILE A 147 -12.43 7.57 10.91
CA ILE A 147 -11.57 6.40 10.93
C ILE A 147 -12.44 5.25 11.43
N GLY A 148 -12.81 4.37 10.53
CA GLY A 148 -13.74 3.31 10.89
C GLY A 148 -15.09 3.83 11.34
N GLU A 149 -15.71 3.17 12.30
CA GLU A 149 -17.03 3.54 12.80
C GLU A 149 -17.02 4.50 13.98
N CYS A 150 -15.86 4.86 14.50
CA CYS A 150 -15.77 5.72 15.66
C CYS A 150 -15.38 7.13 15.28
N VAL A 151 -16.26 8.05 15.56
CA VAL A 151 -15.94 9.47 15.54
C VAL A 151 -15.78 9.92 17.00
N THR A 152 -14.56 10.17 17.40
CA THR A 152 -14.31 10.70 18.73
C THR A 152 -14.32 12.22 18.64
N PHE A 153 -15.32 12.82 19.29
CA PHE A 153 -15.33 14.25 19.44
C PHE A 153 -14.67 14.59 20.75
N ILE A 154 -13.63 15.34 20.69
CA ILE A 154 -13.12 16.03 21.87
C ILE A 154 -13.70 17.44 21.80
N PRO A 155 -14.66 17.77 22.65
CA PRO A 155 -15.13 19.13 22.72
C PRO A 155 -14.00 19.94 23.36
N THR A 156 -13.43 20.78 22.56
CA THR A 156 -12.61 21.79 23.12
C THR A 156 -13.52 22.88 23.58
N ASP A 157 -13.50 23.20 24.87
CA ASP A 157 -14.02 24.34 25.25
C ASP A 157 -15.25 24.64 25.43
N THR A 158 -15.57 24.25 26.06
CA THR A 158 -16.68 24.21 26.43
C THR A 158 -17.32 25.24 27.11
N GLU A 159 -16.82 25.87 27.79
CA GLU A 159 -17.34 26.77 28.54
C GLU A 159 -17.89 27.79 28.19
N ILE A 160 -17.50 27.82 27.44
CA ILE A 160 -17.89 28.69 26.77
C ILE A 160 -19.12 29.20 26.84
N GLY A 161 -19.88 28.64 26.91
CA GLY A 161 -21.17 29.08 26.83
C GLY A 161 -21.68 29.89 27.89
N ARG A 162 -20.93 30.29 28.73
CA ARG A 162 -21.41 31.16 29.64
C ARG A 162 -21.31 32.50 29.21
N ALA A 163 -22.32 32.98 28.90
CA ALA A 163 -22.43 34.40 28.67
C ALA A 163 -22.44 35.12 30.00
#